data_ae8664d09e396c245862477c4bda7938
#
_entry.id   ae8664d09e396c245862477c4bda7938
#
_cell.length_a   1.000
_cell.length_b   1.000
_cell.length_c   1.000
_cell.angle_alpha   90.00
_cell.angle_beta   90.00
_cell.angle_gamma   90.00
#
_symmetry.space_group_name_H-M   'P 1'
#
loop_
_entity.id
_entity.type
_entity.pdbx_description
1 polymer ?
#
loop_
_entity_poly.entity_id
_entity_poly.type
_entity_poly.pdbx_seq_one_letter_code
_entity_poly.pdbx_strand_id
1 'polypeptide(L)'
;MSREMKDSGVEWIGEIPKDWKLQRVKNAFIRKKTEAHQEDPVVLSLARMGVKVRDLSKNEGQIAESYYNYNPVESGDLLLNPMDLYSGANCSVSMVEGVISPAYINLRAKNGYNSRFYDYYFKTQYWSMAMFAHGKGVSFENRWTLGIEELFNYKIPVSLKNEQDKIADFLDERCKKLNLAAEKVQISIKEYQKLKQSIITQAVTNGIAPRRLMKESGVAWIGKVPEDWKVTQLRHCASIRSGITLGKTYSKDIQNLG
;
A
#
# COMPACT_ATOMS: atom_id res chain seq x y z
N MET A 1 3.65 -15.91 33.45
CA MET A 1 4.72 -16.88 33.13
C MET A 1 5.07 -16.69 31.67
N SER A 2 6.36 -16.50 31.33
CA SER A 2 6.80 -16.46 29.94
C SER A 2 6.66 -17.86 29.33
N ARG A 3 6.17 -17.93 28.09
CA ARG A 3 6.05 -19.18 27.34
C ARG A 3 7.44 -19.77 27.07
N GLU A 4 7.62 -21.06 27.23
CA GLU A 4 8.87 -21.73 26.85
C GLU A 4 9.07 -21.66 25.34
N MET A 5 10.25 -21.25 24.93
CA MET A 5 10.66 -21.11 23.53
C MET A 5 11.71 -22.17 23.18
N LYS A 6 11.87 -22.46 21.90
CA LYS A 6 12.94 -23.28 21.33
C LYS A 6 13.42 -22.68 20.02
N ASP A 7 14.67 -22.90 19.70
CA ASP A 7 15.19 -22.59 18.37
C ASP A 7 14.47 -23.43 17.31
N SER A 8 14.00 -22.78 16.26
CA SER A 8 13.33 -23.44 15.14
C SER A 8 14.32 -24.20 14.22
N GLY A 9 15.61 -23.90 14.30
CA GLY A 9 16.62 -24.38 13.35
C GLY A 9 16.48 -23.75 11.95
N VAL A 10 15.78 -22.61 11.85
CA VAL A 10 15.60 -21.85 10.62
C VAL A 10 15.89 -20.37 10.91
N GLU A 11 16.96 -19.85 10.34
CA GLU A 11 17.51 -18.54 10.66
C GLU A 11 16.47 -17.41 10.61
N TRP A 12 15.66 -17.34 9.56
CA TRP A 12 14.65 -16.26 9.40
C TRP A 12 13.37 -16.44 10.24
N ILE A 13 13.19 -17.61 10.87
CA ILE A 13 12.08 -17.86 11.81
C ILE A 13 12.55 -17.57 13.24
N GLY A 14 13.80 -17.93 13.57
CA GLY A 14 14.35 -17.78 14.90
C GLY A 14 13.70 -18.71 15.92
N GLU A 15 13.37 -18.21 17.09
CA GLU A 15 12.74 -18.97 18.15
C GLU A 15 11.21 -19.07 17.96
N ILE A 16 10.67 -20.25 18.25
CA ILE A 16 9.24 -20.53 18.26
C ILE A 16 8.83 -21.14 19.62
N PRO A 17 7.54 -21.06 20.00
CA PRO A 17 7.03 -21.75 21.15
C PRO A 17 7.40 -23.25 21.11
N LYS A 18 7.74 -23.83 22.27
CA LYS A 18 8.25 -25.20 22.38
C LYS A 18 7.29 -26.25 21.82
N ASP A 19 5.99 -26.00 21.92
CA ASP A 19 4.91 -26.87 21.46
C ASP A 19 4.59 -26.68 19.96
N TRP A 20 5.12 -25.63 19.31
CA TRP A 20 4.96 -25.45 17.87
C TRP A 20 5.90 -26.37 17.08
N LYS A 21 5.48 -26.69 15.84
CA LYS A 21 6.23 -27.51 14.90
C LYS A 21 6.59 -26.70 13.67
N LEU A 22 7.58 -27.14 12.92
CA LEU A 22 7.86 -26.63 11.59
C LEU A 22 7.34 -27.61 10.55
N GLN A 23 6.72 -27.06 9.51
CA GLN A 23 6.30 -27.84 8.35
C GLN A 23 6.59 -27.04 7.05
N ARG A 24 6.46 -27.71 5.92
CA ARG A 24 6.52 -27.06 4.62
C ARG A 24 5.13 -26.56 4.20
N VAL A 25 5.07 -25.45 3.44
CA VAL A 25 3.82 -24.88 2.92
C VAL A 25 2.93 -25.93 2.24
N LYS A 26 3.52 -26.84 1.46
CA LYS A 26 2.80 -27.94 0.77
C LYS A 26 2.02 -28.88 1.71
N ASN A 27 2.40 -28.94 2.97
CA ASN A 27 1.69 -29.76 3.94
C ASN A 27 0.43 -29.05 4.45
N ALA A 28 0.45 -27.71 4.51
CA ALA A 28 -0.61 -26.86 5.01
C ALA A 28 -1.59 -26.38 3.93
N PHE A 29 -1.13 -26.28 2.70
CA PHE A 29 -1.89 -25.66 1.61
C PHE A 29 -1.95 -26.55 0.35
N ILE A 30 -3.00 -26.32 -0.43
CA ILE A 30 -3.17 -26.83 -1.79
C ILE A 30 -3.15 -25.64 -2.73
N ARG A 31 -2.39 -25.71 -3.82
CA ARG A 31 -2.46 -24.71 -4.87
C ARG A 31 -3.72 -24.93 -5.72
N LYS A 32 -4.51 -23.90 -5.85
CA LYS A 32 -5.60 -23.87 -6.84
C LYS A 32 -5.05 -23.27 -8.14
N LYS A 33 -4.96 -24.07 -9.16
CA LYS A 33 -4.54 -23.68 -10.50
C LYS A 33 -5.47 -24.33 -11.51
N THR A 34 -6.69 -23.83 -11.57
CA THR A 34 -7.71 -24.22 -12.54
C THR A 34 -8.15 -22.96 -13.29
N GLU A 35 -8.62 -23.12 -14.50
CA GLU A 35 -9.22 -22.04 -15.28
C GLU A 35 -10.70 -21.94 -14.96
N ALA A 36 -11.22 -20.72 -14.82
CA ALA A 36 -12.62 -20.49 -14.46
C ALA A 36 -13.59 -20.76 -15.61
N HIS A 37 -13.14 -20.54 -16.84
CA HIS A 37 -13.96 -20.66 -18.07
C HIS A 37 -15.28 -19.86 -18.00
N GLN A 38 -15.21 -18.64 -17.47
CA GLN A 38 -16.34 -17.72 -17.34
C GLN A 38 -16.21 -16.57 -18.34
N GLU A 39 -17.28 -16.24 -19.05
CA GLU A 39 -17.28 -15.20 -20.09
C GLU A 39 -17.22 -13.77 -19.49
N ASP A 40 -17.93 -13.53 -18.38
CA ASP A 40 -17.95 -12.21 -17.71
C ASP A 40 -17.74 -12.37 -16.20
N PRO A 41 -16.53 -12.75 -15.78
CA PRO A 41 -16.25 -13.01 -14.38
C PRO A 41 -16.05 -11.73 -13.58
N VAL A 42 -16.30 -11.81 -12.27
CA VAL A 42 -15.87 -10.79 -11.31
C VAL A 42 -14.35 -10.84 -11.18
N VAL A 43 -13.66 -9.87 -11.75
CA VAL A 43 -12.19 -9.81 -11.74
C VAL A 43 -11.68 -9.24 -10.43
N LEU A 44 -10.77 -9.96 -9.79
CA LEU A 44 -10.13 -9.55 -8.54
C LEU A 44 -8.73 -9.01 -8.79
N SER A 45 -8.30 -8.13 -7.92
CA SER A 45 -6.92 -7.65 -7.83
C SER A 45 -6.39 -7.81 -6.41
N LEU A 46 -5.13 -8.23 -6.32
CA LEU A 46 -4.39 -8.28 -5.07
C LEU A 46 -3.52 -7.03 -4.97
N ALA A 47 -3.79 -6.20 -3.96
CA ALA A 47 -3.07 -4.99 -3.64
C ALA A 47 -2.50 -5.05 -2.21
N ARG A 48 -1.66 -4.08 -1.83
CA ARG A 48 -1.10 -3.98 -0.47
C ARG A 48 -2.17 -3.92 0.63
N MET A 49 -3.35 -3.39 0.29
CA MET A 49 -4.49 -3.29 1.22
C MET A 49 -5.41 -4.52 1.19
N GLY A 50 -5.04 -5.58 0.46
CA GLY A 50 -5.80 -6.81 0.36
C GLY A 50 -6.41 -7.07 -1.02
N VAL A 51 -7.32 -8.05 -1.06
CA VAL A 51 -8.05 -8.43 -2.28
C VAL A 51 -9.26 -7.51 -2.46
N LYS A 52 -9.45 -7.01 -3.67
CA LYS A 52 -10.61 -6.19 -4.04
C LYS A 52 -11.14 -6.56 -5.43
N VAL A 53 -12.42 -6.31 -5.64
CA VAL A 53 -13.01 -6.34 -6.99
C VAL A 53 -12.38 -5.22 -7.80
N ARG A 54 -11.94 -5.55 -9.01
CA ARG A 54 -11.32 -4.61 -9.93
C ARG A 54 -12.38 -3.83 -10.68
N ASP A 55 -12.27 -2.52 -10.67
CA ASP A 55 -13.09 -1.64 -11.51
C ASP A 55 -12.48 -1.58 -12.91
N LEU A 56 -13.08 -2.32 -13.83
CA LEU A 56 -12.60 -2.43 -15.22
C LEU A 56 -12.88 -1.16 -16.05
N SER A 57 -13.78 -0.28 -15.58
CA SER A 57 -14.10 0.97 -16.29
C SER A 57 -12.97 2.01 -16.24
N LYS A 58 -12.07 1.90 -15.26
CA LYS A 58 -11.01 2.90 -15.04
C LYS A 58 -9.74 2.71 -15.86
N ASN A 59 -9.65 1.65 -16.65
CA ASN A 59 -8.46 1.35 -17.46
C ASN A 59 -7.12 1.43 -16.69
N GLU A 60 -7.13 1.19 -15.39
CA GLU A 60 -5.93 1.25 -14.55
C GLU A 60 -5.21 -0.12 -14.52
N GLY A 61 -3.90 -0.10 -14.71
CA GLY A 61 -3.04 -1.29 -14.69
C GLY A 61 -3.12 -2.13 -15.97
N GLN A 62 -2.61 -3.36 -15.93
CA GLN A 62 -2.65 -4.28 -17.08
C GLN A 62 -4.07 -4.81 -17.29
N ILE A 63 -4.62 -4.57 -18.49
CA ILE A 63 -5.91 -5.10 -18.94
C ILE A 63 -5.61 -6.30 -19.82
N ALA A 64 -6.21 -7.43 -19.50
CA ALA A 64 -6.16 -8.62 -20.36
C ALA A 64 -7.22 -8.50 -21.47
N GLU A 65 -6.94 -9.07 -22.63
CA GLU A 65 -7.90 -9.17 -23.72
C GLU A 65 -9.11 -10.03 -23.33
N SER A 66 -8.89 -11.03 -22.46
CA SER A 66 -9.92 -11.88 -21.92
C SER A 66 -9.58 -12.33 -20.51
N TYR A 67 -10.59 -12.46 -19.67
CA TYR A 67 -10.49 -13.00 -18.30
C TYR A 67 -10.99 -14.45 -18.21
N TYR A 68 -11.37 -15.06 -19.33
CA TYR A 68 -11.95 -16.39 -19.42
C TYR A 68 -11.09 -17.48 -18.74
N ASN A 69 -9.77 -17.41 -18.91
CA ASN A 69 -8.81 -18.37 -18.39
C ASN A 69 -8.17 -17.92 -17.04
N TYR A 70 -8.77 -16.96 -16.34
CA TYR A 70 -8.31 -16.59 -15.01
C TYR A 70 -8.62 -17.68 -13.99
N ASN A 71 -7.85 -17.74 -12.91
CA ASN A 71 -8.02 -18.73 -11.86
C ASN A 71 -9.18 -18.34 -10.94
N PRO A 72 -10.12 -19.26 -10.63
CA PRO A 72 -11.19 -18.99 -9.68
C PRO A 72 -10.65 -18.83 -8.26
N VAL A 73 -11.24 -17.88 -7.55
CA VAL A 73 -10.96 -17.55 -6.15
C VAL A 73 -12.26 -17.69 -5.37
N GLU A 74 -12.19 -18.41 -4.26
CA GLU A 74 -13.28 -18.53 -3.30
C GLU A 74 -12.94 -17.77 -2.01
N SER A 75 -13.97 -17.42 -1.24
CA SER A 75 -13.77 -16.82 0.07
C SER A 75 -12.94 -17.75 0.98
N GLY A 76 -11.93 -17.20 1.64
CA GLY A 76 -10.97 -17.93 2.47
C GLY A 76 -9.71 -18.41 1.74
N ASP A 77 -9.62 -18.27 0.41
CA ASP A 77 -8.39 -18.53 -0.33
C ASP A 77 -7.33 -17.49 0.01
N LEU A 78 -6.09 -17.93 0.20
CA LEU A 78 -4.94 -17.07 0.43
C LEU A 78 -4.22 -16.83 -0.89
N LEU A 79 -4.21 -15.58 -1.31
CA LEU A 79 -3.57 -15.12 -2.54
C LEU A 79 -2.19 -14.54 -2.25
N LEU A 80 -1.20 -14.89 -3.08
CA LEU A 80 0.15 -14.33 -3.00
C LEU A 80 0.57 -13.79 -4.37
N ASN A 81 1.23 -12.64 -4.37
CA ASN A 81 1.98 -12.17 -5.52
C ASN A 81 3.41 -12.74 -5.44
N PRO A 82 3.78 -13.68 -6.30
CA PRO A 82 5.14 -14.21 -6.29
C PRO A 82 6.15 -13.30 -6.97
N MET A 83 5.69 -12.27 -7.68
CA MET A 83 6.52 -11.33 -8.42
C MET A 83 6.90 -10.14 -7.53
N ASP A 84 7.97 -9.48 -7.89
CA ASP A 84 8.37 -8.21 -7.25
C ASP A 84 8.54 -8.33 -5.72
N LEU A 85 9.21 -9.37 -5.27
CA LEU A 85 9.46 -9.64 -3.85
C LEU A 85 10.14 -8.46 -3.13
N TYR A 86 10.82 -7.58 -3.87
CA TYR A 86 11.45 -6.37 -3.35
C TYR A 86 10.43 -5.28 -2.99
N SER A 87 9.32 -5.17 -3.71
CA SER A 87 8.36 -4.07 -3.55
C SER A 87 7.47 -4.17 -2.31
N GLY A 88 7.53 -5.27 -1.57
CA GLY A 88 6.83 -5.49 -0.31
C GLY A 88 5.62 -6.41 -0.40
N ALA A 89 4.98 -6.63 0.75
CA ALA A 89 3.96 -7.64 0.96
C ALA A 89 2.74 -7.47 0.06
N ASN A 90 2.53 -8.43 -0.82
CA ASN A 90 1.33 -8.61 -1.60
C ASN A 90 0.79 -10.01 -1.36
N CYS A 91 0.25 -10.26 -0.17
CA CYS A 91 -0.56 -11.43 0.10
C CYS A 91 -1.81 -11.01 0.87
N SER A 92 -2.89 -11.74 0.68
CA SER A 92 -4.12 -11.52 1.46
C SER A 92 -5.08 -12.69 1.28
N VAL A 93 -5.87 -12.94 2.33
CA VAL A 93 -7.04 -13.82 2.23
C VAL A 93 -8.14 -13.09 1.47
N SER A 94 -8.74 -13.75 0.49
CA SER A 94 -9.91 -13.21 -0.19
C SER A 94 -11.15 -13.37 0.67
N MET A 95 -11.91 -12.30 0.82
CA MET A 95 -13.24 -12.31 1.43
C MET A 95 -14.36 -12.31 0.37
N VAL A 96 -13.99 -12.27 -0.90
CA VAL A 96 -14.90 -12.20 -2.04
C VAL A 96 -14.56 -13.29 -3.04
N GLU A 97 -15.57 -13.71 -3.79
CA GLU A 97 -15.43 -14.69 -4.87
C GLU A 97 -15.22 -13.99 -6.20
N GLY A 98 -14.52 -14.64 -7.13
CA GLY A 98 -14.25 -14.11 -8.45
C GLY A 98 -13.10 -14.84 -9.13
N VAL A 99 -12.41 -14.15 -10.02
CA VAL A 99 -11.25 -14.70 -10.73
C VAL A 99 -10.03 -13.78 -10.57
N ILE A 100 -8.84 -14.37 -10.57
CA ILE A 100 -7.58 -13.63 -10.48
C ILE A 100 -6.61 -14.10 -11.55
N SER A 101 -5.71 -13.20 -11.98
CA SER A 101 -4.68 -13.52 -12.97
C SER A 101 -3.87 -14.76 -12.57
N PRO A 102 -3.57 -15.68 -13.52
CA PRO A 102 -2.73 -16.86 -13.31
C PRO A 102 -1.30 -16.54 -12.82
N ALA A 103 -0.88 -15.27 -12.92
CA ALA A 103 0.39 -14.80 -12.39
C ALA A 103 0.45 -14.84 -10.86
N TYR A 104 -0.70 -14.80 -10.18
CA TYR A 104 -0.78 -14.94 -8.73
C TYR A 104 -0.86 -16.41 -8.30
N ILE A 105 -0.42 -16.66 -7.08
CA ILE A 105 -0.54 -17.98 -6.45
C ILE A 105 -1.79 -17.98 -5.58
N ASN A 106 -2.72 -18.89 -5.87
CA ASN A 106 -3.91 -19.12 -5.07
C ASN A 106 -3.72 -20.38 -4.21
N LEU A 107 -3.81 -20.23 -2.89
CA LEU A 107 -3.63 -21.29 -1.90
C LEU A 107 -4.89 -21.51 -1.09
N ARG A 108 -5.37 -22.76 -1.04
CA ARG A 108 -6.42 -23.21 -0.13
C ARG A 108 -5.80 -23.89 1.08
N ALA A 109 -6.13 -23.44 2.28
CA ALA A 109 -5.71 -24.10 3.52
C ALA A 109 -6.37 -25.47 3.66
N LYS A 110 -5.58 -26.46 4.07
CA LYS A 110 -6.07 -27.77 4.47
C LYS A 110 -6.71 -27.72 5.86
N ASN A 111 -7.44 -28.79 6.25
CA ASN A 111 -7.97 -28.91 7.59
C ASN A 111 -6.84 -28.79 8.64
N GLY A 112 -7.09 -28.01 9.69
CA GLY A 112 -6.11 -27.76 10.75
C GLY A 112 -5.26 -26.50 10.54
N TYR A 113 -5.46 -25.76 9.44
CA TYR A 113 -4.73 -24.53 9.15
C TYR A 113 -5.68 -23.35 8.95
N ASN A 114 -5.26 -22.15 9.36
CA ASN A 114 -6.03 -20.91 9.25
C ASN A 114 -5.37 -19.98 8.22
N SER A 115 -6.04 -19.72 7.09
CA SER A 115 -5.53 -18.83 6.04
C SER A 115 -5.19 -17.43 6.56
N ARG A 116 -5.99 -16.86 7.51
CA ARG A 116 -5.74 -15.51 8.07
C ARG A 116 -4.46 -15.48 8.92
N PHE A 117 -4.19 -16.51 9.71
CA PHE A 117 -2.95 -16.64 10.47
C PHE A 117 -1.74 -16.66 9.52
N TYR A 118 -1.83 -17.45 8.45
CA TYR A 118 -0.72 -17.53 7.48
C TYR A 118 -0.63 -16.32 6.56
N ASP A 119 -1.71 -15.57 6.34
CA ASP A 119 -1.63 -14.25 5.70
C ASP A 119 -0.72 -13.32 6.51
N TYR A 120 -0.93 -13.22 7.82
CA TYR A 120 -0.04 -12.47 8.70
C TYR A 120 1.39 -12.99 8.69
N TYR A 121 1.56 -14.30 8.78
CA TYR A 121 2.89 -14.91 8.74
C TYR A 121 3.62 -14.58 7.42
N PHE A 122 2.99 -14.75 6.28
CA PHE A 122 3.62 -14.43 5.00
C PHE A 122 3.93 -12.94 4.85
N LYS A 123 3.08 -12.06 5.36
CA LYS A 123 3.38 -10.63 5.42
C LYS A 123 4.69 -10.35 6.16
N THR A 124 4.91 -11.00 7.30
CA THR A 124 6.19 -10.84 8.02
C THR A 124 7.38 -11.34 7.19
N GLN A 125 7.21 -12.40 6.42
CA GLN A 125 8.27 -12.95 5.56
C GLN A 125 8.62 -12.04 4.38
N TYR A 126 7.63 -11.30 3.85
CA TYR A 126 7.88 -10.24 2.88
C TYR A 126 8.60 -9.05 3.53
N TRP A 127 8.13 -8.58 4.70
CA TRP A 127 8.71 -7.41 5.37
C TRP A 127 10.15 -7.65 5.85
N SER A 128 10.45 -8.85 6.31
CA SER A 128 11.81 -9.25 6.72
C SER A 128 12.70 -9.61 5.54
N MET A 129 12.22 -9.58 4.30
CA MET A 129 12.92 -10.00 3.10
C MET A 129 13.33 -11.49 3.10
N ALA A 130 12.78 -12.32 4.01
CA ALA A 130 13.08 -13.74 4.08
C ALA A 130 12.67 -14.49 2.79
N MET A 131 11.51 -14.16 2.21
CA MET A 131 11.08 -14.70 0.92
C MET A 131 11.94 -14.23 -0.24
N PHE A 132 12.51 -13.03 -0.15
CA PHE A 132 13.39 -12.48 -1.18
C PHE A 132 14.63 -13.35 -1.39
N ALA A 133 15.22 -13.90 -0.32
CA ALA A 133 16.38 -14.80 -0.40
C ALA A 133 16.09 -16.09 -1.20
N HIS A 134 14.83 -16.47 -1.34
CA HIS A 134 14.40 -17.65 -2.10
C HIS A 134 13.91 -17.31 -3.51
N GLY A 135 13.93 -16.03 -3.89
CA GLY A 135 13.54 -15.57 -5.23
C GLY A 135 14.60 -15.85 -6.29
N LYS A 136 14.19 -15.78 -7.54
CA LYS A 136 15.03 -15.89 -8.72
C LYS A 136 14.58 -14.88 -9.77
N GLY A 137 15.47 -14.32 -10.56
CA GLY A 137 15.11 -13.39 -11.61
C GLY A 137 16.29 -12.71 -12.27
N VAL A 138 15.99 -11.75 -13.15
CA VAL A 138 17.01 -11.04 -13.96
C VAL A 138 17.70 -9.95 -13.13
N SER A 139 16.94 -9.25 -12.27
CA SER A 139 17.48 -8.25 -11.34
C SER A 139 16.67 -8.22 -10.06
N PHE A 140 17.26 -7.73 -8.98
CA PHE A 140 16.59 -7.63 -7.69
C PHE A 140 15.41 -6.64 -7.70
N GLU A 141 15.50 -5.58 -8.47
CA GLU A 141 14.47 -4.54 -8.55
C GLU A 141 13.34 -4.91 -9.51
N ASN A 142 13.62 -5.79 -10.50
CA ASN A 142 12.66 -6.16 -11.52
C ASN A 142 12.60 -7.68 -11.68
N ARG A 143 11.38 -8.23 -11.63
CA ARG A 143 11.10 -9.65 -11.88
C ARG A 143 11.83 -10.61 -10.94
N TRP A 144 12.11 -10.20 -9.71
CA TRP A 144 12.59 -11.12 -8.69
C TRP A 144 11.41 -11.92 -8.15
N THR A 145 11.31 -13.17 -8.56
CA THR A 145 10.09 -13.98 -8.43
C THR A 145 10.32 -15.20 -7.56
N LEU A 146 9.37 -15.49 -6.66
CA LEU A 146 9.34 -16.72 -5.88
C LEU A 146 8.69 -17.83 -6.70
N GLY A 147 9.45 -18.89 -7.01
CA GLY A 147 8.92 -20.07 -7.68
C GLY A 147 7.95 -20.85 -6.80
N ILE A 148 7.03 -21.60 -7.43
CA ILE A 148 6.05 -22.40 -6.69
C ILE A 148 6.70 -23.53 -5.88
N GLU A 149 7.77 -24.11 -6.36
CA GLU A 149 8.50 -25.17 -5.67
C GLU A 149 9.22 -24.62 -4.43
N GLU A 150 9.85 -23.44 -4.56
CA GLU A 150 10.47 -22.73 -3.45
C GLU A 150 9.43 -22.38 -2.38
N LEU A 151 8.28 -21.81 -2.79
CA LEU A 151 7.18 -21.52 -1.85
C LEU A 151 6.68 -22.80 -1.19
N PHE A 152 6.46 -23.88 -1.93
CA PHE A 152 5.92 -25.14 -1.37
C PHE A 152 6.91 -25.83 -0.42
N ASN A 153 8.20 -25.64 -0.60
CA ASN A 153 9.23 -26.14 0.30
C ASN A 153 9.58 -25.15 1.45
N TYR A 154 9.07 -23.92 1.39
CA TYR A 154 9.27 -22.91 2.42
C TYR A 154 8.73 -23.39 3.77
N LYS A 155 9.51 -23.17 4.84
CA LYS A 155 9.14 -23.62 6.18
C LYS A 155 8.24 -22.61 6.86
N ILE A 156 7.22 -23.12 7.52
CA ILE A 156 6.23 -22.34 8.28
C ILE A 156 6.08 -22.92 9.69
N PRO A 157 5.86 -22.08 10.72
CA PRO A 157 5.53 -22.52 12.04
C PRO A 157 4.08 -22.99 12.09
N VAL A 158 3.81 -24.03 12.88
CA VAL A 158 2.49 -24.64 13.00
C VAL A 158 2.15 -24.88 14.47
N SER A 159 1.06 -24.25 14.91
CA SER A 159 0.42 -24.49 16.20
C SER A 159 -0.89 -25.25 16.03
N LEU A 160 -1.59 -25.50 17.13
CA LEU A 160 -2.96 -25.99 17.10
C LEU A 160 -3.88 -24.99 16.40
N LYS A 161 -4.86 -25.49 15.63
CA LYS A 161 -5.79 -24.63 14.86
C LYS A 161 -6.48 -23.57 15.73
N ASN A 162 -6.93 -23.94 16.93
CA ASN A 162 -7.55 -22.98 17.85
C ASN A 162 -6.61 -21.83 18.26
N GLU A 163 -5.31 -22.09 18.37
CA GLU A 163 -4.33 -21.05 18.67
C GLU A 163 -4.11 -20.13 17.44
N GLN A 164 -4.01 -20.71 16.24
CA GLN A 164 -3.96 -19.94 15.00
C GLN A 164 -5.17 -19.01 14.87
N ASP A 165 -6.38 -19.51 15.19
CA ASP A 165 -7.61 -18.72 15.14
C ASP A 165 -7.57 -17.55 16.12
N LYS A 166 -7.18 -17.79 17.38
CA LYS A 166 -7.05 -16.73 18.39
C LYS A 166 -6.03 -15.66 18.01
N ILE A 167 -4.90 -16.07 17.44
CA ILE A 167 -3.87 -15.12 16.97
C ILE A 167 -4.42 -14.31 15.82
N ALA A 168 -5.08 -14.94 14.84
CA ALA A 168 -5.68 -14.24 13.72
C ALA A 168 -6.74 -13.23 14.17
N ASP A 169 -7.67 -13.63 15.04
CA ASP A 169 -8.72 -12.76 15.59
C ASP A 169 -8.12 -11.56 16.35
N PHE A 170 -7.10 -11.79 17.16
CA PHE A 170 -6.38 -10.74 17.87
C PHE A 170 -5.74 -9.73 16.91
N LEU A 171 -5.06 -10.24 15.87
CA LEU A 171 -4.39 -9.39 14.89
C LEU A 171 -5.42 -8.61 14.03
N ASP A 172 -6.51 -9.25 13.61
CA ASP A 172 -7.58 -8.61 12.86
C ASP A 172 -8.16 -7.43 13.65
N GLU A 173 -8.46 -7.63 14.94
CA GLU A 173 -8.98 -6.56 15.80
C GLU A 173 -7.97 -5.41 15.97
N ARG A 174 -6.70 -5.73 16.23
CA ARG A 174 -5.66 -4.74 16.43
C ARG A 174 -5.35 -3.94 15.17
N CYS A 175 -5.18 -4.63 14.04
CA CYS A 175 -4.93 -4.00 12.76
C CYS A 175 -6.11 -3.10 12.33
N LYS A 176 -7.36 -3.55 12.54
CA LYS A 176 -8.54 -2.73 12.28
C LYS A 176 -8.53 -1.43 13.09
N LYS A 177 -8.22 -1.50 14.39
CA LYS A 177 -8.13 -0.30 15.26
C LYS A 177 -7.03 0.65 14.79
N LEU A 178 -5.85 0.11 14.43
CA LEU A 178 -4.72 0.91 13.93
C LEU A 178 -5.04 1.57 12.60
N ASN A 179 -5.67 0.85 11.67
CA ASN A 179 -6.07 1.40 10.38
C ASN A 179 -7.09 2.54 10.54
N LEU A 180 -8.10 2.36 11.40
CA LEU A 180 -9.06 3.44 11.70
C LEU A 180 -8.40 4.67 12.34
N ALA A 181 -7.41 4.47 13.20
CA ALA A 181 -6.64 5.57 13.78
C ALA A 181 -5.81 6.30 12.70
N ALA A 182 -5.16 5.55 11.82
CA ALA A 182 -4.38 6.10 10.71
C ALA A 182 -5.26 6.92 9.75
N GLU A 183 -6.45 6.42 9.41
CA GLU A 183 -7.43 7.15 8.58
C GLU A 183 -7.84 8.48 9.22
N LYS A 184 -8.14 8.49 10.53
CA LYS A 184 -8.48 9.73 11.26
C LYS A 184 -7.33 10.74 11.23
N VAL A 185 -6.10 10.28 11.42
CA VAL A 185 -4.91 11.14 11.33
C VAL A 185 -4.76 11.74 9.93
N GLN A 186 -4.99 10.95 8.87
CA GLN A 186 -4.93 11.45 7.49
C GLN A 186 -6.02 12.52 7.20
N ILE A 187 -7.21 12.34 7.75
CA ILE A 187 -8.29 13.35 7.66
C ILE A 187 -7.83 14.63 8.38
N SER A 188 -7.33 14.53 9.62
CA SER A 188 -6.84 15.68 10.38
C SER A 188 -5.71 16.43 9.67
N ILE A 189 -4.77 15.73 9.04
CA ILE A 189 -3.70 16.35 8.24
C ILE A 189 -4.30 17.19 7.11
N LYS A 190 -5.29 16.67 6.39
CA LYS A 190 -5.97 17.40 5.29
C LYS A 190 -6.71 18.64 5.82
N GLU A 191 -7.33 18.54 6.98
CA GLU A 191 -8.02 19.67 7.61
C GLU A 191 -7.05 20.76 8.07
N TYR A 192 -5.92 20.39 8.68
CA TYR A 192 -4.87 21.35 9.04
C TYR A 192 -4.25 22.01 7.81
N GLN A 193 -4.08 21.32 6.70
CA GLN A 193 -3.62 21.91 5.44
C GLN A 193 -4.61 22.96 4.93
N LYS A 194 -5.92 22.68 4.97
CA LYS A 194 -6.98 23.66 4.61
C LYS A 194 -7.00 24.85 5.56
N LEU A 195 -6.89 24.60 6.88
CA LEU A 195 -6.85 25.65 7.89
C LEU A 195 -5.62 26.56 7.67
N LYS A 196 -4.43 25.98 7.43
CA LYS A 196 -3.22 26.74 7.09
C LYS A 196 -3.46 27.66 5.89
N GLN A 197 -4.05 27.12 4.81
CA GLN A 197 -4.39 27.89 3.61
C GLN A 197 -5.36 29.04 3.93
N SER A 198 -6.41 28.78 4.73
CA SER A 198 -7.39 29.77 5.14
C SER A 198 -6.75 30.90 5.97
N ILE A 199 -5.93 30.54 6.96
CA ILE A 199 -5.22 31.53 7.81
C ILE A 199 -4.29 32.41 6.96
N ILE A 200 -3.51 31.81 6.04
CA ILE A 200 -2.63 32.57 5.17
C ILE A 200 -3.48 33.53 4.29
N THR A 201 -4.51 33.01 3.65
CA THR A 201 -5.39 33.82 2.79
C THR A 201 -5.98 34.99 3.58
N GLN A 202 -6.55 34.71 4.74
CA GLN A 202 -7.15 35.72 5.60
C GLN A 202 -6.13 36.80 6.04
N ALA A 203 -4.95 36.36 6.45
CA ALA A 203 -3.90 37.28 6.89
C ALA A 203 -3.40 38.21 5.77
N VAL A 204 -3.21 37.68 4.55
CA VAL A 204 -2.68 38.45 3.41
C VAL A 204 -3.74 39.26 2.66
N THR A 205 -5.04 39.00 2.89
CA THR A 205 -6.14 39.76 2.25
C THR A 205 -6.82 40.72 3.23
N ASN A 206 -7.00 40.33 4.49
CA ASN A 206 -7.75 41.09 5.48
C ASN A 206 -6.84 41.73 6.56
N GLY A 207 -5.55 41.35 6.58
CA GLY A 207 -4.64 41.73 7.65
C GLY A 207 -4.88 40.93 8.96
N ILE A 208 -4.05 41.18 9.96
CA ILE A 208 -4.09 40.46 11.25
C ILE A 208 -4.81 41.25 12.37
N ALA A 209 -5.12 42.54 12.16
CA ALA A 209 -5.79 43.35 13.16
C ALA A 209 -7.29 42.98 13.24
N PRO A 210 -7.85 42.78 14.45
CA PRO A 210 -9.28 42.47 14.60
C PRO A 210 -10.16 43.70 14.28
N ARG A 211 -11.36 43.45 13.70
CA ARG A 211 -12.39 44.48 13.45
C ARG A 211 -11.92 45.63 12.55
N ARG A 212 -11.06 45.36 11.57
CA ARG A 212 -10.57 46.36 10.63
C ARG A 212 -11.68 46.79 9.67
N LEU A 213 -11.72 48.07 9.34
CA LEU A 213 -12.62 48.57 8.30
C LEU A 213 -12.16 48.06 6.94
N MET A 214 -13.11 47.61 6.12
CA MET A 214 -12.83 46.98 4.82
C MET A 214 -13.45 47.81 3.72
N LYS A 215 -12.82 47.88 2.58
CA LYS A 215 -13.32 48.49 1.33
C LYS A 215 -13.25 47.50 0.17
N GLU A 216 -14.04 47.70 -0.86
CA GLU A 216 -13.94 46.95 -2.09
C GLU A 216 -12.61 47.21 -2.77
N SER A 217 -11.92 46.15 -3.19
CA SER A 217 -10.59 46.27 -3.88
C SER A 217 -10.72 46.76 -5.30
N GLY A 218 -11.91 46.72 -5.91
CA GLY A 218 -12.12 46.97 -7.34
C GLY A 218 -11.73 45.81 -8.24
N VAL A 219 -11.27 44.70 -7.67
CA VAL A 219 -10.83 43.49 -8.39
C VAL A 219 -11.64 42.30 -7.91
N ALA A 220 -12.46 41.71 -8.77
CA ALA A 220 -13.46 40.69 -8.41
C ALA A 220 -12.88 39.49 -7.66
N TRP A 221 -11.69 39.00 -8.03
CA TRP A 221 -11.07 37.83 -7.39
C TRP A 221 -10.31 38.16 -6.10
N ILE A 222 -10.04 39.43 -5.79
CA ILE A 222 -9.47 39.86 -4.50
C ILE A 222 -10.59 40.12 -3.47
N GLY A 223 -11.72 40.67 -3.92
CA GLY A 223 -12.83 41.02 -3.04
C GLY A 223 -12.52 42.25 -2.17
N LYS A 224 -12.80 42.14 -0.87
CA LYS A 224 -12.58 43.25 0.09
C LYS A 224 -11.15 43.23 0.65
N VAL A 225 -10.61 44.38 0.86
CA VAL A 225 -9.30 44.62 1.51
C VAL A 225 -9.44 45.67 2.62
N PRO A 226 -8.50 45.72 3.60
CA PRO A 226 -8.45 46.78 4.60
C PRO A 226 -8.49 48.17 3.97
N GLU A 227 -9.24 49.10 4.58
CA GLU A 227 -9.47 50.42 4.03
C GLU A 227 -8.19 51.23 3.77
N ASP A 228 -7.19 51.01 4.63
CA ASP A 228 -5.84 51.63 4.52
C ASP A 228 -4.92 50.95 3.51
N TRP A 229 -5.34 49.82 2.89
CA TRP A 229 -4.55 49.15 1.90
C TRP A 229 -4.77 49.77 0.49
N LYS A 230 -3.70 49.83 -0.30
CA LYS A 230 -3.72 50.27 -1.68
C LYS A 230 -3.55 49.08 -2.61
N VAL A 231 -4.51 48.87 -3.50
CA VAL A 231 -4.39 47.88 -4.58
C VAL A 231 -3.56 48.50 -5.72
N THR A 232 -2.54 47.79 -6.16
CA THR A 232 -1.66 48.25 -7.26
C THR A 232 -1.23 47.08 -8.14
N GLN A 233 -0.69 47.36 -9.29
CA GLN A 233 -0.22 46.33 -10.21
C GLN A 233 1.20 45.91 -9.82
N LEU A 234 1.51 44.61 -10.00
CA LEU A 234 2.80 44.01 -9.63
C LEU A 234 3.99 44.76 -10.27
N ARG A 235 3.85 45.24 -11.50
CA ARG A 235 4.88 46.01 -12.20
C ARG A 235 5.31 47.30 -11.48
N HIS A 236 4.50 47.83 -10.58
CA HIS A 236 4.84 48.99 -9.77
C HIS A 236 5.51 48.65 -8.46
N CYS A 237 5.54 47.39 -8.09
CA CYS A 237 6.08 46.89 -6.82
C CYS A 237 7.32 46.03 -6.99
N ALA A 238 7.53 45.44 -8.16
CA ALA A 238 8.63 44.49 -8.41
C ALA A 238 9.13 44.55 -9.85
N SER A 239 10.42 44.33 -10.04
CA SER A 239 10.99 44.08 -11.36
C SER A 239 11.03 42.58 -11.61
N ILE A 240 10.55 42.17 -12.79
CA ILE A 240 10.55 40.76 -13.21
C ILE A 240 11.76 40.51 -14.09
N ARG A 241 12.58 39.55 -13.78
CA ARG A 241 13.68 39.06 -14.60
C ARG A 241 13.46 37.59 -14.94
N SER A 242 13.83 37.18 -16.13
CA SER A 242 13.83 35.77 -16.51
C SER A 242 14.86 35.02 -15.69
N GLY A 243 14.48 33.88 -15.14
CA GLY A 243 15.42 32.96 -14.46
C GLY A 243 16.40 32.31 -15.43
N ILE A 244 17.47 31.75 -14.91
CA ILE A 244 18.45 30.98 -15.66
C ILE A 244 17.86 29.61 -15.99
N THR A 245 17.84 29.22 -17.25
CA THR A 245 17.40 27.89 -17.67
C THR A 245 18.54 26.90 -17.52
N LEU A 246 18.36 25.87 -16.69
CA LEU A 246 19.33 24.78 -16.55
C LEU A 246 19.62 24.13 -17.92
N GLY A 247 20.90 23.95 -18.23
CA GLY A 247 21.36 23.32 -19.48
C GLY A 247 21.63 24.29 -20.63
N LYS A 248 21.43 25.61 -20.46
CA LYS A 248 21.89 26.62 -21.43
C LYS A 248 23.21 27.24 -21.00
N THR A 249 24.09 27.52 -21.98
CA THR A 249 25.33 28.29 -21.77
C THR A 249 24.99 29.77 -21.78
N TYR A 250 25.33 30.49 -20.73
CA TYR A 250 25.15 31.94 -20.61
C TYR A 250 26.49 32.66 -20.70
N SER A 251 26.49 33.88 -21.19
CA SER A 251 27.70 34.72 -21.17
C SER A 251 28.13 35.02 -19.74
N LYS A 252 29.42 35.29 -19.53
CA LYS A 252 29.99 35.50 -18.17
C LYS A 252 29.32 36.64 -17.40
N ASP A 253 28.71 37.59 -18.07
CA ASP A 253 28.02 38.74 -17.44
C ASP A 253 26.71 38.33 -16.72
N ILE A 254 26.13 37.18 -17.04
CA ILE A 254 24.90 36.67 -16.40
C ILE A 254 25.22 35.74 -15.26
N GLN A 255 26.39 35.12 -15.21
CA GLN A 255 26.79 34.14 -14.17
C GLN A 255 27.01 34.76 -12.79
N ASN A 256 27.18 36.09 -12.69
CA ASN A 256 27.42 36.81 -11.42
C ASN A 256 26.15 37.45 -10.82
N LEU A 257 24.95 37.06 -11.27
CA LEU A 257 23.66 37.59 -10.82
C LEU A 257 22.83 36.59 -10.04
N GLY A 258 23.45 35.56 -9.45
CA GLY A 258 22.82 34.55 -8.57
C GLY A 258 22.99 34.87 -7.10
#